data_83c37e3de6e2083321966d4f4bb3fc76
#
_entry.id   83c37e3de6e2083321966d4f4bb3fc76
#
_cell.length_a   1.000
_cell.length_b   1.000
_cell.length_c   1.000
_cell.angle_alpha   90.00
_cell.angle_beta   90.00
_cell.angle_gamma   90.00
#
_symmetry.space_group_name_H-M   'P 1'
#
loop_
_entity.id
_entity.type
_entity.pdbx_description
1 polymer ?
#
loop_
_entity_poly.entity_id
_entity_poly.type
_entity_poly.pdbx_seq_one_letter_code
_entity_poly.pdbx_strand_id
1 'polypeptide(L)'
;MRLRSSFIALALTLLAAACGGSNSGGSDLPLNTGPAPWPNPDKVADRIDAAGLPSSSTESLTVHYHSHVDIFVNGKSEPVASSIGREDQSLFSPLHTHATSGLIHIEAPEEQDFTVEMLFTEWGMRLTNDCIGGYCSPDTDLTAYVDGTRYTQPISTIVLGKGEEIAIVIGSPPATIPSSWDCLANIDPAIENPAQCADFGQQVPA
;
A
#
# COMPACT_ATOMS: atom_id res chain seq x y z
N MET A 1 26.05 -82.12 -16.19
CA MET A 1 24.83 -81.33 -16.41
C MET A 1 24.96 -80.10 -15.53
N ARG A 2 25.37 -78.97 -16.12
CA ARG A 2 25.66 -77.68 -15.39
C ARG A 2 24.55 -76.68 -15.74
N LEU A 3 23.70 -76.34 -14.76
CA LEU A 3 22.72 -75.26 -14.89
C LEU A 3 23.42 -73.89 -14.85
N ARG A 4 23.22 -73.07 -15.86
CA ARG A 4 23.65 -71.66 -15.85
C ARG A 4 22.46 -70.81 -15.38
N SER A 5 22.59 -70.19 -14.25
CA SER A 5 21.64 -69.17 -13.74
C SER A 5 21.98 -67.85 -14.36
N SER A 6 21.05 -67.32 -15.15
CA SER A 6 21.14 -65.92 -15.67
C SER A 6 20.52 -64.96 -14.66
N PHE A 7 21.28 -64.05 -14.14
CA PHE A 7 20.76 -62.92 -13.36
C PHE A 7 20.32 -61.80 -14.29
N ILE A 8 19.05 -61.48 -14.28
CA ILE A 8 18.50 -60.30 -14.95
C ILE A 8 18.61 -59.14 -13.99
N ALA A 9 19.49 -58.16 -14.28
CA ALA A 9 19.58 -56.92 -13.55
C ALA A 9 18.44 -55.97 -13.99
N LEU A 10 17.53 -55.71 -13.07
CA LEU A 10 16.46 -54.74 -13.28
C LEU A 10 17.00 -53.35 -12.95
N ALA A 11 17.26 -52.52 -13.98
CA ALA A 11 17.63 -51.13 -13.82
C ALA A 11 16.41 -50.29 -13.43
N LEU A 12 16.38 -49.81 -12.18
CA LEU A 12 15.36 -48.93 -11.70
C LEU A 12 15.73 -47.47 -12.07
N THR A 13 15.10 -46.92 -13.10
CA THR A 13 15.23 -45.51 -13.47
C THR A 13 14.42 -44.64 -12.50
N LEU A 14 15.12 -43.90 -11.59
CA LEU A 14 14.49 -42.84 -10.80
C LEU A 14 14.16 -41.68 -11.75
N LEU A 15 12.87 -41.43 -11.99
CA LEU A 15 12.39 -40.15 -12.49
C LEU A 15 12.47 -39.13 -11.33
N ALA A 16 13.42 -38.20 -11.41
CA ALA A 16 13.41 -37.02 -10.57
C ALA A 16 12.29 -36.09 -11.06
N ALA A 17 11.17 -36.06 -10.33
CA ALA A 17 10.17 -35.03 -10.51
C ALA A 17 10.78 -33.70 -10.07
N ALA A 18 11.16 -32.86 -11.04
CA ALA A 18 11.46 -31.46 -10.77
C ALA A 18 10.15 -30.79 -10.35
N CYS A 19 9.93 -30.58 -9.05
CA CYS A 19 8.95 -29.64 -8.57
C CYS A 19 9.37 -28.26 -9.07
N GLY A 20 8.70 -27.80 -10.15
CA GLY A 20 8.73 -26.42 -10.56
C GLY A 20 8.14 -25.58 -9.42
N GLY A 21 9.01 -25.00 -8.58
CA GLY A 21 8.62 -23.98 -7.65
C GLY A 21 8.11 -22.81 -8.48
N SER A 22 6.82 -22.50 -8.37
CA SER A 22 6.30 -21.21 -8.77
C SER A 22 7.05 -20.18 -7.93
N ASN A 23 8.04 -19.51 -8.51
CA ASN A 23 8.52 -18.24 -7.97
C ASN A 23 7.31 -17.31 -8.02
N SER A 24 6.61 -17.16 -6.91
CA SER A 24 5.89 -15.93 -6.62
C SER A 24 7.00 -14.86 -6.59
N GLY A 25 7.10 -14.08 -7.67
CA GLY A 25 8.06 -13.01 -7.82
C GLY A 25 7.75 -11.94 -6.78
N GLY A 26 8.28 -12.10 -5.57
CA GLY A 26 8.48 -10.96 -4.68
C GLY A 26 9.51 -10.08 -5.40
N SER A 27 9.13 -8.87 -5.75
CA SER A 27 10.05 -7.93 -6.36
C SER A 27 11.19 -7.71 -5.37
N ASP A 28 12.44 -7.93 -5.80
CA ASP A 28 13.66 -7.60 -5.02
C ASP A 28 13.87 -6.06 -4.87
N LEU A 29 12.76 -5.30 -4.89
CA LEU A 29 12.80 -3.86 -4.71
C LEU A 29 13.12 -3.53 -3.25
N PRO A 30 14.19 -2.76 -2.99
CA PRO A 30 14.51 -2.38 -1.63
C PRO A 30 13.40 -1.51 -1.04
N LEU A 31 12.95 -1.88 0.15
CA LEU A 31 11.99 -1.10 0.91
C LEU A 31 12.72 -0.09 1.81
N ASN A 32 12.14 1.08 1.98
CA ASN A 32 12.63 2.06 2.96
C ASN A 32 12.38 1.54 4.38
N THR A 33 13.46 1.40 5.13
CA THR A 33 13.49 0.97 6.53
C THR A 33 14.01 2.07 7.47
N GLY A 34 14.11 3.31 6.98
CA GLY A 34 14.55 4.47 7.75
C GLY A 34 13.42 5.09 8.59
N PRO A 35 13.77 6.09 9.42
CA PRO A 35 12.79 6.89 10.15
C PRO A 35 12.09 7.89 9.22
N ALA A 36 10.94 8.41 9.69
CA ALA A 36 10.24 9.54 9.06
C ALA A 36 11.05 10.85 9.17
N PRO A 37 10.83 11.84 8.28
CA PRO A 37 9.94 11.79 7.12
C PRO A 37 10.50 10.92 6.00
N TRP A 38 9.60 10.27 5.27
CA TRP A 38 10.00 9.35 4.20
C TRP A 38 10.00 10.03 2.83
N PRO A 39 10.92 9.63 1.93
CA PRO A 39 11.01 10.22 0.59
C PRO A 39 9.83 9.81 -0.31
N ASN A 40 9.68 10.53 -1.41
CA ASN A 40 8.84 10.09 -2.51
C ASN A 40 9.31 8.73 -3.05
N PRO A 41 8.41 7.92 -3.64
CA PRO A 41 8.75 6.63 -4.21
C PRO A 41 9.78 6.76 -5.33
N ASP A 42 10.60 5.73 -5.48
CA ASP A 42 11.42 5.47 -6.66
C ASP A 42 10.84 4.30 -7.46
N LYS A 43 11.25 4.12 -8.72
CA LYS A 43 10.87 2.97 -9.56
C LYS A 43 9.35 2.72 -9.58
N VAL A 44 8.58 3.78 -9.77
CA VAL A 44 7.12 3.77 -9.64
C VAL A 44 6.47 2.62 -10.41
N ALA A 45 6.83 2.39 -11.67
CA ALA A 45 6.27 1.29 -12.46
C ALA A 45 6.50 -0.09 -11.83
N ASP A 46 7.73 -0.35 -11.36
CA ASP A 46 8.08 -1.62 -10.73
C ASP A 46 7.32 -1.82 -9.40
N ARG A 47 7.04 -0.71 -8.67
CA ARG A 47 6.30 -0.74 -7.40
C ARG A 47 4.81 -0.97 -7.61
N ILE A 48 4.23 -0.40 -8.67
CA ILE A 48 2.84 -0.68 -9.08
C ILE A 48 2.69 -2.18 -9.37
N ASP A 49 3.62 -2.76 -10.15
CA ASP A 49 3.62 -4.20 -10.43
C ASP A 49 3.79 -5.03 -9.14
N ALA A 50 4.66 -4.58 -8.23
CA ALA A 50 4.87 -5.25 -6.93
C ALA A 50 3.63 -5.20 -6.03
N ALA A 51 2.82 -4.15 -6.11
CA ALA A 51 1.54 -4.04 -5.43
C ALA A 51 0.44 -4.91 -6.06
N GLY A 52 0.73 -5.53 -7.23
CA GLY A 52 -0.23 -6.34 -7.98
C GLY A 52 -1.29 -5.51 -8.70
N LEU A 53 -1.00 -4.23 -8.94
CA LEU A 53 -1.94 -3.29 -9.56
C LEU A 53 -1.59 -3.07 -11.04
N PRO A 54 -2.58 -2.82 -11.91
CA PRO A 54 -2.33 -2.45 -13.29
C PRO A 54 -1.83 -1.01 -13.37
N SER A 55 -1.04 -0.69 -14.39
CA SER A 55 -0.69 0.68 -14.73
C SER A 55 -1.39 1.14 -16.01
N SER A 56 -1.68 2.44 -16.10
CA SER A 56 -2.32 3.07 -17.25
C SER A 56 -1.64 4.40 -17.61
N SER A 57 -1.80 4.85 -18.84
CA SER A 57 -1.38 6.20 -19.25
C SER A 57 -2.42 7.29 -18.95
N THR A 58 -3.58 6.90 -18.41
CA THR A 58 -4.69 7.80 -18.05
C THR A 58 -5.36 7.30 -16.80
N GLU A 59 -5.87 8.22 -15.99
CA GLU A 59 -6.72 7.92 -14.86
C GLU A 59 -8.04 7.27 -15.31
N SER A 60 -8.57 6.34 -14.51
CA SER A 60 -9.85 5.69 -14.77
C SER A 60 -10.94 6.33 -13.93
N LEU A 61 -12.08 6.62 -14.55
CA LEU A 61 -13.24 7.21 -13.87
C LEU A 61 -14.40 6.22 -13.66
N THR A 62 -14.20 4.93 -13.90
CA THR A 62 -15.23 3.91 -13.71
C THR A 62 -15.51 3.72 -12.21
N VAL A 63 -14.45 3.52 -11.44
CA VAL A 63 -14.44 3.61 -9.98
C VAL A 63 -13.65 4.86 -9.63
N HIS A 64 -14.26 5.81 -8.93
CA HIS A 64 -13.59 7.05 -8.56
C HIS A 64 -14.10 7.50 -7.19
N TYR A 65 -13.22 7.41 -6.21
CA TYR A 65 -13.46 7.90 -4.86
C TYR A 65 -12.12 8.17 -4.15
N HIS A 66 -12.20 8.76 -2.97
CA HIS A 66 -11.03 9.16 -2.19
C HIS A 66 -11.13 8.63 -0.76
N SER A 67 -9.95 8.34 -0.19
CA SER A 67 -9.72 8.04 1.21
C SER A 67 -8.65 8.99 1.74
N HIS A 68 -8.52 9.10 3.05
CA HIS A 68 -7.45 9.92 3.64
C HIS A 68 -6.60 9.09 4.61
N VAL A 69 -5.29 9.35 4.61
CA VAL A 69 -4.33 8.71 5.52
C VAL A 69 -3.50 9.76 6.24
N ASP A 70 -3.67 9.83 7.55
CA ASP A 70 -2.76 10.52 8.46
C ASP A 70 -1.70 9.57 9.03
N ILE A 71 -0.47 10.02 9.13
CA ILE A 71 0.60 9.29 9.82
C ILE A 71 1.14 10.16 10.97
N PHE A 72 1.17 9.58 12.17
CA PHE A 72 1.73 10.24 13.35
C PHE A 72 2.93 9.47 13.89
N VAL A 73 4.04 10.16 14.12
CA VAL A 73 5.22 9.64 14.80
C VAL A 73 5.42 10.38 16.10
N ASN A 74 5.25 9.69 17.23
CA ASN A 74 5.34 10.28 18.59
C ASN A 74 4.47 11.53 18.74
N GLY A 75 3.24 11.47 18.23
CA GLY A 75 2.24 12.53 18.32
C GLY A 75 2.39 13.66 17.31
N LYS A 76 3.41 13.61 16.45
CA LYS A 76 3.65 14.59 15.39
C LYS A 76 3.17 14.04 14.05
N SER A 77 2.40 14.82 13.29
CA SER A 77 2.00 14.49 11.93
C SER A 77 3.21 14.44 11.00
N GLU A 78 3.31 13.38 10.20
CA GLU A 78 4.30 13.23 9.15
C GLU A 78 3.59 13.12 7.79
N PRO A 79 4.13 13.76 6.73
CA PRO A 79 3.45 13.79 5.43
C PRO A 79 3.43 12.40 4.77
N VAL A 80 2.34 12.09 4.11
CA VAL A 80 2.29 11.03 3.09
C VAL A 80 3.01 11.55 1.85
N ALA A 81 3.80 10.73 1.18
CA ALA A 81 4.53 11.18 0.02
C ALA A 81 3.60 11.54 -1.15
N SER A 82 3.98 12.54 -1.93
CA SER A 82 3.37 12.78 -3.23
C SER A 82 3.86 11.76 -4.26
N SER A 83 3.09 11.61 -5.35
CA SER A 83 3.45 10.74 -6.48
C SER A 83 3.62 9.27 -6.14
N ILE A 84 3.00 8.77 -5.06
CA ILE A 84 2.80 7.33 -4.89
C ILE A 84 1.92 6.86 -6.05
N GLY A 85 2.24 5.74 -6.68
CA GLY A 85 1.46 5.14 -7.75
C GLY A 85 1.37 5.96 -9.05
N ARG A 86 2.15 7.03 -9.22
CA ARG A 86 2.13 7.82 -10.45
C ARG A 86 3.50 8.39 -10.83
N GLU A 87 3.73 8.52 -12.14
CA GLU A 87 4.90 9.19 -12.70
C GLU A 87 4.44 10.28 -13.67
N ASP A 88 4.53 11.54 -13.25
CA ASP A 88 4.08 12.73 -13.97
C ASP A 88 2.63 12.60 -14.48
N GLN A 89 2.44 12.76 -15.81
CA GLN A 89 1.17 12.63 -16.51
C GLN A 89 1.14 11.41 -17.45
N SER A 90 2.07 10.47 -17.26
CA SER A 90 2.29 9.38 -18.21
C SER A 90 2.05 7.98 -17.66
N LEU A 91 2.02 7.83 -16.35
CA LEU A 91 1.83 6.56 -15.67
C LEU A 91 0.99 6.75 -14.42
N PHE A 92 -0.10 5.98 -14.32
CA PHE A 92 -1.01 5.98 -13.17
C PHE A 92 -1.31 4.56 -12.72
N SER A 93 -1.24 4.34 -11.41
CA SER A 93 -1.89 3.24 -10.72
C SER A 93 -3.34 3.59 -10.43
N PRO A 94 -4.25 2.61 -10.27
CA PRO A 94 -5.57 2.85 -9.69
C PRO A 94 -5.54 3.44 -8.29
N LEU A 95 -4.42 3.34 -7.60
CA LEU A 95 -4.18 3.83 -6.24
C LEU A 95 -3.00 4.81 -6.27
N HIS A 96 -3.25 6.10 -6.05
CA HIS A 96 -2.16 7.09 -6.16
C HIS A 96 -2.39 8.35 -5.32
N THR A 97 -1.33 9.18 -5.22
CA THR A 97 -1.36 10.50 -4.57
C THR A 97 -0.86 11.60 -5.49
N HIS A 98 -1.42 12.81 -5.37
CA HIS A 98 -0.95 13.99 -6.10
C HIS A 98 -0.08 14.91 -5.23
N ALA A 99 -0.44 15.08 -3.96
CA ALA A 99 0.20 15.96 -3.00
C ALA A 99 0.60 15.21 -1.72
N THR A 100 1.09 15.94 -0.75
CA THR A 100 1.49 15.38 0.56
C THR A 100 0.39 15.53 1.62
N SER A 101 -0.83 15.84 1.18
CA SER A 101 -2.00 16.05 2.02
C SER A 101 -2.48 14.78 2.74
N GLY A 102 -2.12 13.60 2.22
CA GLY A 102 -2.66 12.32 2.66
C GLY A 102 -3.92 11.90 1.90
N LEU A 103 -4.40 12.72 0.93
CA LEU A 103 -5.50 12.34 0.05
C LEU A 103 -5.06 11.22 -0.88
N ILE A 104 -5.75 10.10 -0.81
CA ILE A 104 -5.51 8.92 -1.62
C ILE A 104 -6.59 8.83 -2.69
N HIS A 105 -6.17 8.81 -3.95
CA HIS A 105 -7.05 8.63 -5.09
C HIS A 105 -7.23 7.15 -5.38
N ILE A 106 -8.47 6.71 -5.50
CA ILE A 106 -8.85 5.39 -5.98
C ILE A 106 -9.60 5.58 -7.29
N GLU A 107 -8.90 5.31 -8.41
CA GLU A 107 -9.36 5.55 -9.77
C GLU A 107 -9.14 4.31 -10.62
N ALA A 108 -10.09 3.38 -10.57
CA ALA A 108 -9.93 2.03 -11.09
C ALA A 108 -10.88 1.70 -12.25
N PRO A 109 -10.50 0.76 -13.16
CA PRO A 109 -11.38 0.29 -14.21
C PRO A 109 -12.53 -0.60 -13.69
N GLU A 110 -12.34 -1.23 -12.53
CA GLU A 110 -13.30 -2.12 -11.87
C GLU A 110 -13.18 -2.05 -10.35
N GLU A 111 -14.24 -2.43 -9.64
CA GLU A 111 -14.25 -2.46 -8.18
C GLU A 111 -13.35 -3.58 -7.64
N GLN A 112 -12.50 -3.23 -6.67
CA GLN A 112 -11.73 -4.15 -5.85
C GLN A 112 -11.39 -3.47 -4.52
N ASP A 113 -10.92 -4.25 -3.55
CA ASP A 113 -10.39 -3.71 -2.31
C ASP A 113 -8.97 -3.17 -2.52
N PHE A 114 -8.78 -1.88 -2.25
CA PHE A 114 -7.46 -1.26 -2.18
C PHE A 114 -7.05 -1.16 -0.72
N THR A 115 -5.82 -1.56 -0.39
CA THR A 115 -5.40 -1.68 1.01
C THR A 115 -4.20 -0.78 1.33
N VAL A 116 -4.00 -0.55 2.62
CA VAL A 116 -2.80 0.14 3.12
C VAL A 116 -1.52 -0.62 2.74
N GLU A 117 -1.56 -1.96 2.61
CA GLU A 117 -0.42 -2.74 2.09
C GLU A 117 -0.03 -2.33 0.67
N MET A 118 -1.02 -2.19 -0.23
CA MET A 118 -0.79 -1.76 -1.61
C MET A 118 -0.20 -0.35 -1.64
N LEU A 119 -0.75 0.59 -0.87
CA LEU A 119 -0.25 1.97 -0.76
C LEU A 119 1.22 2.00 -0.30
N PHE A 120 1.58 1.26 0.75
CA PHE A 120 2.95 1.22 1.27
C PHE A 120 3.90 0.50 0.32
N THR A 121 3.43 -0.50 -0.42
CA THR A 121 4.21 -1.19 -1.46
C THR A 121 4.56 -0.24 -2.60
N GLU A 122 3.59 0.52 -3.11
CA GLU A 122 3.82 1.54 -4.13
C GLU A 122 4.70 2.69 -3.64
N TRP A 123 4.57 3.08 -2.38
CA TRP A 123 5.47 4.05 -1.75
C TRP A 123 6.90 3.52 -1.57
N GLY A 124 7.06 2.19 -1.57
CA GLY A 124 8.33 1.55 -1.29
C GLY A 124 8.70 1.55 0.18
N MET A 125 7.73 1.59 1.04
CA MET A 125 7.90 1.58 2.49
C MET A 125 7.76 0.19 3.05
N ARG A 126 8.61 -0.15 4.04
CA ARG A 126 8.40 -1.38 4.80
C ARG A 126 7.11 -1.26 5.62
N LEU A 127 6.20 -2.21 5.40
CA LEU A 127 5.03 -2.46 6.23
C LEU A 127 4.92 -3.96 6.50
N THR A 128 5.00 -4.33 7.76
CA THR A 128 4.79 -5.70 8.24
C THR A 128 3.91 -5.67 9.49
N ASN A 129 3.56 -6.83 10.04
CA ASN A 129 2.82 -6.88 11.30
C ASN A 129 3.54 -6.17 12.45
N ASP A 130 4.88 -6.14 12.41
CA ASP A 130 5.72 -5.66 13.51
C ASP A 130 6.51 -4.39 13.18
N CYS A 131 6.53 -3.94 11.92
CA CYS A 131 7.36 -2.79 11.51
C CYS A 131 6.68 -1.89 10.48
N ILE A 132 6.87 -0.56 10.67
CA ILE A 132 6.57 0.49 9.68
C ILE A 132 7.83 1.34 9.50
N GLY A 133 8.37 1.38 8.28
CA GLY A 133 9.64 2.05 8.03
C GLY A 133 10.74 1.58 8.97
N GLY A 134 11.33 2.50 9.73
CA GLY A 134 12.36 2.24 10.74
C GLY A 134 11.84 1.83 12.11
N TYR A 135 10.54 1.85 12.34
CA TYR A 135 9.93 1.65 13.65
C TYR A 135 9.38 0.24 13.78
N CYS A 136 9.74 -0.47 14.84
CA CYS A 136 9.33 -1.87 15.07
C CYS A 136 8.89 -2.12 16.51
N SER A 137 7.90 -2.98 16.68
CA SER A 137 7.51 -3.60 17.95
C SER A 137 8.60 -4.58 18.42
N PRO A 138 8.86 -4.76 19.74
CA PRO A 138 8.15 -4.11 20.85
C PRO A 138 8.70 -2.72 21.24
N ASP A 139 9.77 -2.23 20.58
CA ASP A 139 10.41 -0.96 20.97
C ASP A 139 9.54 0.27 20.65
N THR A 140 8.63 0.12 19.68
CA THR A 140 7.68 1.16 19.27
C THR A 140 6.29 0.57 19.12
N ASP A 141 5.29 1.18 19.76
CA ASP A 141 3.90 0.82 19.58
C ASP A 141 3.42 1.21 18.17
N LEU A 142 2.75 0.27 17.48
CA LEU A 142 2.15 0.49 16.17
C LEU A 142 0.65 0.28 16.28
N THR A 143 -0.13 1.32 16.02
CA THR A 143 -1.59 1.26 16.08
C THR A 143 -2.21 1.99 14.89
N ALA A 144 -3.45 1.64 14.54
CA ALA A 144 -4.21 2.35 13.54
C ALA A 144 -5.65 2.54 13.96
N TYR A 145 -6.29 3.52 13.35
CA TYR A 145 -7.69 3.89 13.57
C TYR A 145 -8.34 4.14 12.21
N VAL A 146 -9.61 3.78 12.10
CA VAL A 146 -10.47 4.12 10.96
C VAL A 146 -11.65 4.90 11.52
N ASP A 147 -11.87 6.10 11.04
CA ASP A 147 -12.88 7.06 11.53
C ASP A 147 -12.84 7.23 13.06
N GLY A 148 -11.61 7.34 13.60
CA GLY A 148 -11.35 7.47 15.03
C GLY A 148 -11.56 6.19 15.85
N THR A 149 -12.02 5.09 15.23
CA THR A 149 -12.18 3.79 15.89
C THR A 149 -10.92 2.95 15.73
N ARG A 150 -10.39 2.44 16.86
CA ARG A 150 -9.17 1.62 16.82
C ARG A 150 -9.36 0.36 15.95
N TYR A 151 -8.47 0.20 14.97
CA TYR A 151 -8.38 -0.99 14.15
C TYR A 151 -7.60 -2.09 14.88
N THR A 152 -8.10 -3.31 14.89
CA THR A 152 -7.53 -4.41 15.70
C THR A 152 -6.92 -5.55 14.87
N GLN A 153 -7.04 -5.48 13.56
CA GLN A 153 -6.40 -6.41 12.63
C GLN A 153 -5.05 -5.83 12.19
N PRO A 154 -4.22 -6.56 11.43
CA PRO A 154 -2.98 -6.03 10.86
C PRO A 154 -3.22 -4.74 10.06
N ILE A 155 -2.39 -3.71 10.29
CA ILE A 155 -2.53 -2.39 9.63
C ILE A 155 -2.53 -2.52 8.09
N SER A 156 -1.76 -3.47 7.56
CA SER A 156 -1.69 -3.77 6.13
C SER A 156 -3.05 -4.13 5.52
N THR A 157 -3.97 -4.69 6.32
CA THR A 157 -5.29 -5.15 5.84
C THR A 157 -6.39 -4.09 5.87
N ILE A 158 -6.09 -2.85 6.30
CA ILE A 158 -7.06 -1.77 6.24
C ILE A 158 -7.41 -1.50 4.77
N VAL A 159 -8.69 -1.57 4.45
CA VAL A 159 -9.21 -1.16 3.14
C VAL A 159 -9.34 0.35 3.12
N LEU A 160 -8.97 0.96 2.01
CA LEU A 160 -9.08 2.40 1.77
C LEU A 160 -10.49 2.69 1.26
N GLY A 161 -11.43 2.89 2.18
CA GLY A 161 -12.85 3.10 1.85
C GLY A 161 -13.15 4.54 1.47
N LYS A 162 -14.28 4.73 0.77
CA LYS A 162 -14.74 6.05 0.32
C LYS A 162 -15.00 6.99 1.51
N GLY A 163 -14.25 8.10 1.55
CA GLY A 163 -14.39 9.14 2.57
C GLY A 163 -13.91 8.73 3.96
N GLU A 164 -13.22 7.60 4.09
CA GLU A 164 -12.68 7.15 5.37
C GLU A 164 -11.44 7.95 5.77
N GLU A 165 -11.34 8.21 7.07
CA GLU A 165 -10.19 8.80 7.74
C GLU A 165 -9.38 7.68 8.41
N ILE A 166 -8.16 7.44 7.94
CA ILE A 166 -7.27 6.43 8.47
C ILE A 166 -6.09 7.10 9.17
N ALA A 167 -5.96 6.89 10.49
CA ALA A 167 -4.83 7.38 11.26
C ALA A 167 -3.88 6.23 11.64
N ILE A 168 -2.66 6.27 11.14
CA ILE A 168 -1.56 5.35 11.50
C ILE A 168 -0.69 6.03 12.56
N VAL A 169 -0.58 5.41 13.73
CA VAL A 169 0.12 5.97 14.90
C VAL A 169 1.32 5.10 15.26
N ILE A 170 2.49 5.70 15.22
CA ILE A 170 3.80 5.12 15.52
C ILE A 170 4.32 5.74 16.81
N GLY A 171 4.41 4.95 17.87
CA GLY A 171 4.78 5.41 19.22
C GLY A 171 3.63 6.12 19.92
N SER A 172 3.93 7.24 20.59
CA SER A 172 2.91 8.00 21.33
C SER A 172 1.87 8.60 20.39
N PRO A 173 0.56 8.53 20.73
CA PRO A 173 -0.50 9.10 19.91
C PRO A 173 -0.49 10.65 19.94
N PRO A 174 -1.10 11.31 18.95
CA PRO A 174 -1.41 12.73 19.00
C PRO A 174 -2.41 13.03 20.12
N ALA A 175 -2.59 14.31 20.45
CA ALA A 175 -3.54 14.74 21.49
C ALA A 175 -4.98 14.32 21.20
N THR A 176 -5.32 14.20 19.93
CA THR A 176 -6.63 13.71 19.46
C THR A 176 -6.40 12.83 18.24
N ILE A 177 -7.00 11.64 18.23
CA ILE A 177 -7.05 10.78 17.04
C ILE A 177 -8.09 11.37 16.09
N PRO A 178 -7.74 11.66 14.82
CA PRO A 178 -8.71 12.10 13.83
C PRO A 178 -9.83 11.07 13.62
N SER A 179 -11.04 11.55 13.44
CA SER A 179 -12.21 10.72 13.11
C SER A 179 -12.91 11.18 11.84
N SER A 180 -12.39 12.21 11.22
CA SER A 180 -12.81 12.76 9.94
C SER A 180 -11.74 13.72 9.43
N TRP A 181 -11.63 13.88 8.14
CA TRP A 181 -10.71 14.81 7.51
C TRP A 181 -11.41 16.09 7.05
N ASP A 182 -10.86 17.26 7.38
CA ASP A 182 -11.30 18.53 6.80
C ASP A 182 -10.57 18.76 5.47
N CYS A 183 -11.10 18.14 4.43
CA CYS A 183 -10.55 18.13 3.10
C CYS A 183 -10.35 19.56 2.56
N LEU A 184 -11.41 20.38 2.59
CA LEU A 184 -11.36 21.73 2.02
C LEU A 184 -10.34 22.66 2.71
N ALA A 185 -10.04 22.41 3.97
CA ALA A 185 -9.04 23.20 4.72
C ALA A 185 -7.59 22.73 4.47
N ASN A 186 -7.40 21.49 3.98
CA ASN A 186 -6.10 20.84 3.95
C ASN A 186 -5.56 20.47 2.56
N ILE A 187 -6.41 20.47 1.51
CA ILE A 187 -5.92 20.27 0.14
C ILE A 187 -5.22 21.53 -0.40
N ASP A 188 -4.32 21.32 -1.35
CA ASP A 188 -3.81 22.40 -2.19
C ASP A 188 -4.66 22.49 -3.48
N PRO A 189 -5.53 23.51 -3.63
CA PRO A 189 -6.44 23.61 -4.78
C PRO A 189 -5.71 23.87 -6.12
N ALA A 190 -4.40 24.11 -6.10
CA ALA A 190 -3.58 24.17 -7.31
C ALA A 190 -3.17 22.78 -7.82
N ILE A 191 -3.27 21.74 -6.96
CA ILE A 191 -2.84 20.36 -7.24
C ILE A 191 -4.03 19.40 -7.17
N GLU A 192 -4.93 19.59 -6.20
CA GLU A 192 -6.05 18.71 -5.88
C GLU A 192 -7.38 19.43 -6.11
N ASN A 193 -8.30 18.78 -6.81
CA ASN A 193 -9.60 19.38 -7.12
C ASN A 193 -10.50 19.42 -5.87
N PRO A 194 -10.98 20.59 -5.41
CA PRO A 194 -11.87 20.66 -4.24
C PRO A 194 -13.14 19.84 -4.34
N ALA A 195 -13.62 19.48 -5.55
CA ALA A 195 -14.79 18.64 -5.74
C ALA A 195 -14.62 17.24 -5.10
N GLN A 196 -13.39 16.76 -4.93
CA GLN A 196 -13.05 15.49 -4.27
C GLN A 196 -13.47 15.46 -2.80
N CYS A 197 -13.57 16.63 -2.17
CA CYS A 197 -13.98 16.77 -0.78
C CYS A 197 -15.45 16.35 -0.53
N ALA A 198 -16.24 16.16 -1.60
CA ALA A 198 -17.58 15.61 -1.49
C ALA A 198 -17.60 14.19 -0.90
N ASP A 199 -16.54 13.40 -1.11
CA ASP A 199 -16.43 12.05 -0.54
C ASP A 199 -16.32 12.07 0.99
N PHE A 200 -15.82 13.15 1.57
CA PHE A 200 -15.73 13.40 3.01
C PHE A 200 -16.92 14.20 3.54
N GLY A 201 -18.03 14.27 2.79
CA GLY A 201 -19.24 14.99 3.19
C GLY A 201 -19.15 16.52 3.08
N GLN A 202 -18.09 17.06 2.48
CA GLN A 202 -17.88 18.50 2.33
C GLN A 202 -18.25 18.93 0.90
N GLN A 203 -18.91 20.11 0.79
CA GLN A 203 -19.31 20.65 -0.50
C GLN A 203 -18.57 21.95 -0.79
N VAL A 204 -18.00 22.04 -1.98
CA VAL A 204 -17.41 23.28 -2.47
C VAL A 204 -18.52 24.29 -2.64
N PRO A 205 -18.43 25.50 -2.06
CA PRO A 205 -19.35 26.58 -2.34
C PRO A 205 -19.38 26.91 -3.84
N ALA A 206 -20.57 27.05 -4.40
CA ALA A 206 -20.78 27.39 -5.82
C ALA A 206 -20.25 28.79 -6.17
#